data_b2333364309722f3a7a02573d09f138b
#
_entry.id   b2333364309722f3a7a02573d09f138b
#
_cell.length_a   1.000
_cell.length_b   1.000
_cell.length_c   1.000
_cell.angle_alpha   90.00
_cell.angle_beta   90.00
_cell.angle_gamma   90.00
#
_symmetry.space_group_name_H-M   'P 1'
#
loop_
_entity.id
_entity.type
_entity.pdbx_description
1 polymer ?
#
loop_
_entity_poly.entity_id
_entity_poly.type
_entity_poly.pdbx_seq_one_letter_code
_entity_poly.pdbx_strand_id
1 'polypeptide(L)'
;MKYLTAARRVLTRACVFYTVLITAAYFLGTSVNAAWLPTVPTVVSLLCFALWLGLSAEFLASDLLTAPIRVILHFAATFLLFYLTFLRLGGYLKNGGSLFTAAAVYVFVYAVCAVVVLLVRWLTAEAETKGKPYRSLFDARDGGKKDGEYEPQFGDKREERRK
;
A
#
# COMPACT_ATOMS: atom_id res chain seq x y z
N MET A 1 -6.82 -7.38 20.85
CA MET A 1 -7.26 -6.34 19.90
C MET A 1 -6.33 -6.13 18.70
N LYS A 2 -4.99 -6.20 18.83
CA LYS A 2 -4.03 -5.97 17.71
C LYS A 2 -4.24 -6.92 16.51
N TYR A 3 -4.55 -8.19 16.74
CA TYR A 3 -4.76 -9.18 15.66
C TYR A 3 -6.03 -8.94 14.84
N LEU A 4 -7.09 -8.45 15.48
CA LEU A 4 -8.35 -8.12 14.79
C LEU A 4 -8.18 -6.93 13.84
N THR A 5 -7.40 -5.92 14.23
CA THR A 5 -7.10 -4.77 13.36
C THR A 5 -6.21 -5.15 12.18
N ALA A 6 -5.25 -6.06 12.37
CA ALA A 6 -4.43 -6.59 11.29
C ALA A 6 -5.27 -7.42 10.32
N ALA A 7 -6.09 -8.35 10.82
CA ALA A 7 -6.98 -9.16 9.99
C ALA A 7 -7.96 -8.30 9.19
N ARG A 8 -8.55 -7.27 9.78
CA ARG A 8 -9.42 -6.32 9.08
C ARG A 8 -8.69 -5.60 7.94
N ARG A 9 -7.45 -5.15 8.16
CA ARG A 9 -6.64 -4.51 7.10
C ARG A 9 -6.35 -5.45 5.95
N VAL A 10 -5.93 -6.68 6.25
CA VAL A 10 -5.66 -7.72 5.23
C VAL A 10 -6.93 -7.99 4.43
N LEU A 11 -8.06 -8.20 5.10
CA LEU A 11 -9.33 -8.48 4.43
C LEU A 11 -9.81 -7.32 3.55
N THR A 12 -9.71 -6.08 4.03
CA THR A 12 -10.07 -4.89 3.22
C THR A 12 -9.20 -4.79 1.98
N ARG A 13 -7.89 -4.98 2.09
CA ARG A 13 -6.97 -4.98 0.94
C ARG A 13 -7.29 -6.13 -0.03
N ALA A 14 -7.56 -7.33 0.50
CA ALA A 14 -7.93 -8.48 -0.31
C ALA A 14 -9.22 -8.25 -1.10
N CYS A 15 -10.23 -7.63 -0.50
CA CYS A 15 -11.47 -7.26 -1.20
C CYS A 15 -11.19 -6.27 -2.35
N VAL A 16 -10.36 -5.25 -2.13
CA VAL A 16 -9.98 -4.30 -3.18
C VAL A 16 -9.23 -5.01 -4.31
N PHE A 17 -8.22 -5.82 -3.99
CA PHE A 17 -7.48 -6.60 -4.99
C PHE A 17 -8.38 -7.55 -5.76
N TYR A 18 -9.28 -8.25 -5.06
CA TYR A 18 -10.23 -9.14 -5.71
C TYR A 18 -11.14 -8.42 -6.69
N THR A 19 -11.70 -7.28 -6.29
CA THR A 19 -12.56 -6.46 -7.17
C THR A 19 -11.81 -6.02 -8.42
N VAL A 20 -10.58 -5.53 -8.28
CA VAL A 20 -9.75 -5.12 -9.42
C VAL A 20 -9.42 -6.31 -10.31
N LEU A 21 -9.01 -7.44 -9.74
CA LEU A 21 -8.63 -8.63 -10.50
C LEU A 21 -9.80 -9.24 -11.27
N ILE A 22 -10.97 -9.37 -10.63
CA ILE A 22 -12.15 -9.96 -11.30
C ILE A 22 -12.67 -9.04 -12.40
N THR A 23 -12.63 -7.71 -12.17
CA THR A 23 -13.02 -6.73 -13.18
C THR A 23 -12.05 -6.76 -14.38
N ALA A 24 -10.74 -6.77 -14.12
CA ALA A 24 -9.74 -6.90 -15.17
C ALA A 24 -9.87 -8.21 -15.95
N ALA A 25 -10.08 -9.34 -15.26
CA ALA A 25 -10.29 -10.64 -15.88
C ALA A 25 -11.55 -10.64 -16.77
N TYR A 26 -12.63 -10.00 -16.33
CA TYR A 26 -13.85 -9.86 -17.11
C TYR A 26 -13.61 -9.03 -18.37
N PHE A 27 -12.99 -7.87 -18.27
CA PHE A 27 -12.69 -7.02 -19.44
C PHE A 27 -11.76 -7.71 -20.44
N LEU A 28 -10.69 -8.34 -19.95
CA LEU A 28 -9.76 -9.09 -20.81
C LEU A 28 -10.42 -10.29 -21.45
N GLY A 29 -11.22 -11.03 -20.70
CA GLY A 29 -11.95 -12.19 -21.22
C GLY A 29 -12.96 -11.81 -22.30
N THR A 30 -13.76 -10.77 -22.07
CA THR A 30 -14.75 -10.28 -23.03
C THR A 30 -14.12 -9.63 -24.26
N SER A 31 -12.92 -9.05 -24.16
CA SER A 31 -12.19 -8.52 -25.33
C SER A 31 -11.69 -9.62 -26.26
N VAL A 32 -11.46 -10.83 -25.74
CA VAL A 32 -11.08 -12.00 -26.55
C VAL A 32 -12.31 -12.77 -27.06
N ASN A 33 -13.32 -12.91 -26.22
CA ASN A 33 -14.58 -13.57 -26.55
C ASN A 33 -15.74 -12.84 -25.86
N ALA A 34 -16.62 -12.21 -26.62
CA ALA A 34 -17.76 -11.43 -26.10
C ALA A 34 -18.71 -12.22 -25.16
N ALA A 35 -18.76 -13.55 -25.31
CA ALA A 35 -19.54 -14.44 -24.44
C ALA A 35 -18.74 -15.00 -23.26
N TRP A 36 -17.50 -14.52 -23.01
CA TRP A 36 -16.68 -15.05 -21.93
C TRP A 36 -17.26 -14.70 -20.55
N LEU A 37 -17.39 -15.72 -19.72
CA LEU A 37 -17.77 -15.59 -18.32
C LEU A 37 -16.74 -16.31 -17.44
N PRO A 38 -16.38 -15.72 -16.29
CA PRO A 38 -15.45 -16.35 -15.38
C PRO A 38 -16.07 -17.66 -14.82
N THR A 39 -15.34 -18.75 -14.93
CA THR A 39 -15.74 -20.04 -14.35
C THR A 39 -15.56 -20.04 -12.83
N VAL A 40 -16.27 -20.90 -12.11
CA VAL A 40 -16.13 -21.01 -10.64
C VAL A 40 -14.67 -21.24 -10.22
N PRO A 41 -13.87 -22.12 -10.86
CA PRO A 41 -12.46 -22.27 -10.54
C PRO A 41 -11.66 -20.96 -10.71
N THR A 42 -11.95 -20.18 -11.75
CA THR A 42 -11.29 -18.88 -11.99
C THR A 42 -11.61 -17.90 -10.86
N VAL A 43 -12.89 -17.81 -10.47
CA VAL A 43 -13.33 -16.91 -9.37
C VAL A 43 -12.64 -17.28 -8.05
N VAL A 44 -12.61 -18.58 -7.71
CA VAL A 44 -11.96 -19.08 -6.48
C VAL A 44 -10.45 -18.84 -6.53
N SER A 45 -9.80 -19.07 -7.66
CA SER A 45 -8.36 -18.82 -7.83
C SER A 45 -8.02 -17.34 -7.66
N LEU A 46 -8.82 -16.45 -8.22
CA LEU A 46 -8.65 -15.00 -8.06
C LEU A 46 -8.87 -14.56 -6.61
N LEU A 47 -9.85 -15.16 -5.91
CA LEU A 47 -10.10 -14.88 -4.50
C LEU A 47 -8.91 -15.30 -3.62
N CYS A 48 -8.41 -16.53 -3.81
CA CYS A 48 -7.22 -17.02 -3.10
C CYS A 48 -5.99 -16.13 -3.37
N PHE A 49 -5.81 -15.73 -4.63
CA PHE A 49 -4.72 -14.84 -5.01
C PHE A 49 -4.85 -13.46 -4.35
N ALA A 50 -6.04 -12.89 -4.32
CA ALA A 50 -6.30 -11.59 -3.69
C ALA A 50 -6.10 -11.63 -2.16
N LEU A 51 -6.53 -12.70 -1.48
CA LEU A 51 -6.28 -12.89 -0.05
C LEU A 51 -4.78 -12.93 0.27
N TRP A 52 -4.02 -13.65 -0.54
CA TRP A 52 -2.58 -13.74 -0.38
C TRP A 52 -1.87 -12.42 -0.69
N LEU A 53 -2.32 -11.70 -1.72
CA LEU A 53 -1.82 -10.34 -1.99
C LEU A 53 -2.06 -9.42 -0.79
N GLY A 54 -3.25 -9.48 -0.18
CA GLY A 54 -3.57 -8.74 1.03
C GLY A 54 -2.64 -9.09 2.19
N LEU A 55 -2.33 -10.39 2.37
CA LEU A 55 -1.43 -10.88 3.40
C LEU A 55 0.04 -10.47 3.11
N SER A 56 0.49 -10.66 1.87
CA SER A 56 1.88 -10.31 1.47
C SER A 56 2.16 -8.80 1.56
N ALA A 57 1.14 -7.96 1.45
CA ALA A 57 1.26 -6.52 1.64
C ALA A 57 1.64 -6.14 3.09
N GLU A 58 1.41 -7.00 4.08
CA GLU A 58 1.89 -6.79 5.45
C GLU A 58 3.41 -6.88 5.55
N PHE A 59 4.10 -7.63 4.67
CA PHE A 59 5.56 -7.63 4.59
C PHE A 59 6.11 -6.26 4.20
N LEU A 60 5.42 -5.54 3.31
CA LEU A 60 5.80 -4.18 2.92
C LEU A 60 5.58 -3.16 4.05
N ALA A 61 4.62 -3.42 4.93
CA ALA A 61 4.31 -2.56 6.08
C ALA A 61 5.14 -2.87 7.33
N SER A 62 5.94 -3.95 7.32
CA SER A 62 6.74 -4.38 8.46
C SER A 62 7.96 -3.48 8.65
N ASP A 63 8.16 -2.94 9.84
CA ASP A 63 9.35 -2.13 10.20
C ASP A 63 10.57 -2.97 10.60
N LEU A 64 10.40 -4.30 10.69
CA LEU A 64 11.47 -5.22 11.09
C LEU A 64 12.51 -5.46 9.99
N LEU A 65 12.16 -5.19 8.73
CA LEU A 65 12.99 -5.48 7.57
C LEU A 65 13.43 -4.20 6.86
N THR A 66 14.61 -4.22 6.25
CA THR A 66 15.05 -3.11 5.39
C THR A 66 14.19 -3.01 4.12
N ALA A 67 14.05 -1.81 3.56
CA ALA A 67 13.18 -1.56 2.41
C ALA A 67 13.41 -2.51 1.22
N PRO A 68 14.66 -2.80 0.78
CA PRO A 68 14.88 -3.71 -0.34
C PRO A 68 14.45 -5.15 -0.02
N ILE A 69 14.70 -5.63 1.20
CA ILE A 69 14.31 -6.99 1.63
C ILE A 69 12.78 -7.14 1.62
N ARG A 70 12.04 -6.13 2.06
CA ARG A 70 10.56 -6.13 2.02
C ARG A 70 10.04 -6.33 0.60
N VAL A 71 10.62 -5.59 -0.36
CA VAL A 71 10.20 -5.67 -1.77
C VAL A 71 10.53 -7.04 -2.37
N ILE A 72 11.74 -7.56 -2.13
CA ILE A 72 12.15 -8.88 -2.61
C ILE A 72 11.26 -9.98 -2.04
N LEU A 73 10.99 -9.94 -0.73
CA LEU A 73 10.14 -10.94 -0.07
C LEU A 73 8.70 -10.89 -0.58
N HIS A 74 8.15 -9.69 -0.77
CA HIS A 74 6.83 -9.50 -1.35
C HIS A 74 6.77 -10.02 -2.79
N PHE A 75 7.77 -9.68 -3.61
CA PHE A 75 7.86 -10.17 -5.00
C PHE A 75 7.93 -11.70 -5.04
N ALA A 76 8.80 -12.31 -4.25
CA ALA A 76 8.96 -13.77 -4.21
C ALA A 76 7.68 -14.48 -3.76
N ALA A 77 7.03 -13.97 -2.71
CA ALA A 77 5.78 -14.53 -2.19
C ALA A 77 4.64 -14.44 -3.23
N THR A 78 4.50 -13.30 -3.89
CA THR A 78 3.45 -13.10 -4.90
C THR A 78 3.74 -13.87 -6.18
N PHE A 79 5.02 -13.99 -6.59
CA PHE A 79 5.42 -14.81 -7.74
C PHE A 79 5.15 -16.30 -7.50
N LEU A 80 5.50 -16.80 -6.31
CA LEU A 80 5.23 -18.19 -5.95
C LEU A 80 3.74 -18.52 -6.03
N LEU A 81 2.91 -17.63 -5.52
CA LEU A 81 1.47 -17.82 -5.58
C LEU A 81 0.92 -17.72 -7.00
N PHE A 82 1.40 -16.78 -7.80
CA PHE A 82 1.07 -16.68 -9.21
C PHE A 82 1.39 -18.00 -9.94
N TYR A 83 2.58 -18.55 -9.69
CA TYR A 83 2.99 -19.84 -10.23
C TYR A 83 2.02 -20.96 -9.83
N LEU A 84 1.71 -21.09 -8.55
CA LEU A 84 0.83 -22.15 -8.05
C LEU A 84 -0.60 -22.00 -8.58
N THR A 85 -1.16 -20.78 -8.53
CA THR A 85 -2.57 -20.56 -8.83
C THR A 85 -2.86 -20.59 -10.33
N PHE A 86 -2.08 -19.86 -11.13
CA PHE A 86 -2.38 -19.71 -12.55
C PHE A 86 -1.64 -20.69 -13.44
N LEU A 87 -0.37 -20.96 -13.16
CA LEU A 87 0.44 -21.80 -14.03
C LEU A 87 0.20 -23.27 -13.77
N ARG A 88 0.10 -23.69 -12.51
CA ARG A 88 -0.07 -25.10 -12.14
C ARG A 88 -1.54 -25.49 -12.02
N LEU A 89 -2.30 -24.85 -11.13
CA LEU A 89 -3.71 -25.17 -10.90
C LEU A 89 -4.61 -24.69 -12.03
N GLY A 90 -4.35 -23.50 -12.60
CA GLY A 90 -5.07 -22.96 -13.75
C GLY A 90 -4.78 -23.70 -15.07
N GLY A 91 -3.86 -24.65 -15.07
CA GLY A 91 -3.59 -25.54 -16.21
C GLY A 91 -2.79 -24.90 -17.35
N TYR A 92 -2.26 -23.69 -17.18
CA TYR A 92 -1.47 -23.02 -18.23
C TYR A 92 -0.32 -23.87 -18.74
N LEU A 93 0.47 -24.47 -17.83
CA LEU A 93 1.58 -25.35 -18.19
C LEU A 93 1.14 -26.67 -18.82
N LYS A 94 -0.02 -27.20 -18.42
CA LYS A 94 -0.61 -28.41 -19.01
C LYS A 94 -1.03 -28.19 -20.46
N ASN A 95 -1.44 -26.99 -20.80
CA ASN A 95 -1.88 -26.59 -22.14
C ASN A 95 -0.73 -26.10 -23.02
N GLY A 96 0.53 -26.42 -22.68
CA GLY A 96 1.72 -26.08 -23.48
C GLY A 96 2.22 -24.65 -23.29
N GLY A 97 1.76 -23.94 -22.26
CA GLY A 97 2.23 -22.59 -21.93
C GLY A 97 3.69 -22.59 -21.48
N SER A 98 4.46 -21.58 -21.94
CA SER A 98 5.84 -21.40 -21.54
C SER A 98 5.98 -20.72 -20.17
N LEU A 99 6.69 -21.36 -19.25
CA LEU A 99 7.02 -20.77 -17.95
C LEU A 99 7.78 -19.44 -18.08
N PHE A 100 8.69 -19.38 -19.03
CA PHE A 100 9.48 -18.17 -19.28
C PHE A 100 8.60 -16.99 -19.71
N THR A 101 7.68 -17.23 -20.65
CA THR A 101 6.72 -16.19 -21.09
C THR A 101 5.84 -15.71 -19.94
N ALA A 102 5.31 -16.63 -19.14
CA ALA A 102 4.48 -16.30 -18.00
C ALA A 102 5.25 -15.49 -16.93
N ALA A 103 6.49 -15.89 -16.64
CA ALA A 103 7.36 -15.16 -15.72
C ALA A 103 7.68 -13.74 -16.24
N ALA A 104 7.99 -13.59 -17.53
CA ALA A 104 8.24 -12.29 -18.13
C ALA A 104 7.02 -11.36 -18.04
N VAL A 105 5.82 -11.87 -18.35
CA VAL A 105 4.57 -11.12 -18.22
C VAL A 105 4.33 -10.72 -16.76
N TYR A 106 4.54 -11.64 -15.81
CA TYR A 106 4.39 -11.34 -14.38
C TYR A 106 5.34 -10.22 -13.93
N VAL A 107 6.64 -10.32 -14.27
CA VAL A 107 7.64 -9.30 -13.93
C VAL A 107 7.25 -7.94 -14.51
N PHE A 108 6.80 -7.91 -15.76
CA PHE A 108 6.36 -6.69 -16.41
C PHE A 108 5.16 -6.06 -15.68
N VAL A 109 4.12 -6.84 -15.41
CA VAL A 109 2.92 -6.36 -14.68
C VAL A 109 3.29 -5.88 -13.28
N TYR A 110 4.14 -6.63 -12.57
CA TYR A 110 4.61 -6.24 -11.23
C TYR A 110 5.37 -4.90 -11.27
N ALA A 111 6.27 -4.72 -12.25
CA ALA A 111 7.02 -3.47 -12.43
C ALA A 111 6.09 -2.28 -12.71
N VAL A 112 5.10 -2.45 -13.59
CA VAL A 112 4.10 -1.40 -13.87
C VAL A 112 3.32 -1.04 -12.60
N CYS A 113 2.83 -2.03 -11.85
CA CYS A 113 2.13 -1.79 -10.59
C CYS A 113 3.02 -1.07 -9.57
N ALA A 114 4.29 -1.46 -9.45
CA ALA A 114 5.25 -0.81 -8.56
C ALA A 114 5.47 0.66 -8.92
N VAL A 115 5.63 0.97 -10.21
CA VAL A 115 5.76 2.35 -10.71
C VAL A 115 4.51 3.17 -10.39
N VAL A 116 3.31 2.63 -10.61
CA VAL A 116 2.05 3.31 -10.29
C VAL A 116 1.96 3.62 -8.79
N VAL A 117 2.30 2.65 -7.92
CA VAL A 117 2.29 2.86 -6.46
C VAL A 117 3.29 3.93 -6.04
N LEU A 118 4.50 3.93 -6.63
CA LEU A 118 5.51 4.96 -6.34
C LEU A 118 5.05 6.35 -6.80
N LEU A 119 4.43 6.44 -7.97
CA LEU A 119 3.86 7.68 -8.51
C LEU A 119 2.76 8.24 -7.59
N VAL A 120 1.82 7.39 -7.17
CA VAL A 120 0.74 7.79 -6.25
C VAL A 120 1.33 8.27 -4.92
N ARG A 121 2.31 7.54 -4.36
CA ARG A 121 2.99 7.95 -3.11
C ARG A 121 3.71 9.28 -3.25
N TRP A 122 4.38 9.50 -4.38
CA TRP A 122 5.05 10.77 -4.65
C TRP A 122 4.06 11.94 -4.74
N LEU A 123 2.96 11.77 -5.49
CA LEU A 123 1.91 12.77 -5.62
C LEU A 123 1.22 13.09 -4.28
N THR A 124 0.95 12.07 -3.46
CA THR A 124 0.32 12.27 -2.14
C THR A 124 1.26 12.95 -1.16
N ALA A 125 2.55 12.60 -1.15
CA ALA A 125 3.55 13.24 -0.31
C ALA A 125 3.74 14.74 -0.67
N GLU A 126 3.68 15.07 -1.96
CA GLU A 126 3.74 16.47 -2.41
C GLU A 126 2.49 17.26 -2.00
N ALA A 127 1.31 16.64 -2.05
CA ALA A 127 0.06 17.27 -1.60
C ALA A 127 0.07 17.53 -0.09
N GLU A 128 0.59 16.60 0.72
CA GLU A 128 0.72 16.78 2.17
C GLU A 128 1.70 17.89 2.55
N THR A 129 2.79 18.04 1.81
CA THR A 129 3.77 19.12 2.05
C THR A 129 3.19 20.49 1.71
N LYS A 130 2.39 20.59 0.65
CA LYS A 130 1.71 21.86 0.27
C LYS A 130 0.54 22.21 1.19
N GLY A 131 -0.08 21.21 1.84
CA GLY A 131 -1.22 21.42 2.75
C GLY A 131 -0.85 21.72 4.20
N LYS A 132 0.40 21.62 4.61
CA LYS A 132 0.82 21.99 5.97
C LYS A 132 0.82 23.51 6.10
N PRO A 133 -0.02 24.12 6.98
CA PRO A 133 0.07 25.54 7.25
C PRO A 133 1.50 25.86 7.71
N TYR A 134 2.04 26.96 7.20
CA TYR A 134 3.36 27.45 7.58
C TYR A 134 3.39 27.59 9.11
N ARG A 135 4.01 26.65 9.81
CA ARG A 135 4.34 26.82 11.23
C ARG A 135 5.48 27.79 11.30
N SER A 136 5.21 28.98 11.82
CA SER A 136 6.28 29.95 12.04
C SER A 136 7.32 29.32 12.97
N LEU A 137 8.61 29.57 12.71
CA LEU A 137 9.71 29.11 13.57
C LEU A 137 9.58 29.64 15.03
N PHE A 138 8.70 30.59 15.24
CA PHE A 138 8.40 31.16 16.55
C PHE A 138 7.43 30.28 17.36
N ASP A 139 6.49 29.55 16.71
CA ASP A 139 5.59 28.63 17.40
C ASP A 139 6.32 27.39 17.96
N ALA A 140 7.48 27.04 17.41
CA ALA A 140 8.30 25.94 17.92
C ALA A 140 9.02 26.28 19.22
N ARG A 141 9.16 27.56 19.55
CA ARG A 141 9.86 28.03 20.74
C ARG A 141 8.93 28.17 21.96
N ASP A 142 7.63 28.27 21.71
CA ASP A 142 6.59 28.41 22.76
C ASP A 142 5.96 27.06 23.21
N GLY A 143 6.45 25.92 22.70
CA GLY A 143 5.98 24.57 23.08
C GLY A 143 6.22 24.17 24.55
N GLY A 144 6.59 25.10 25.40
CA GLY A 144 6.87 24.86 26.82
C GLY A 144 6.01 25.67 27.81
N LYS A 145 5.19 26.62 27.35
CA LYS A 145 4.31 27.37 28.26
C LYS A 145 2.84 27.07 27.93
N LYS A 146 2.21 26.35 28.85
CA LYS A 146 0.74 26.20 28.95
C LYS A 146 0.15 27.57 29.21
N ASP A 147 -0.88 27.85 28.42
CA ASP A 147 -2.00 28.74 28.66
C ASP A 147 -1.85 29.88 29.67
N GLY A 148 -1.69 31.09 29.16
CA GLY A 148 -2.55 32.15 29.64
C GLY A 148 -2.00 33.04 30.76
N GLU A 149 -0.71 33.11 31.05
CA GLU A 149 -0.22 34.18 31.90
C GLU A 149 0.87 34.98 31.17
N TYR A 150 0.40 36.07 30.55
CA TYR A 150 1.27 37.11 30.01
C TYR A 150 1.93 37.82 31.18
N GLU A 151 3.11 37.43 31.61
CA GLU A 151 3.96 38.23 32.44
C GLU A 151 4.61 39.30 31.58
N PRO A 152 4.28 40.57 31.75
CA PRO A 152 4.93 41.68 31.04
C PRO A 152 6.40 41.68 31.42
N GLN A 153 7.27 41.48 30.45
CA GLN A 153 8.74 41.43 30.61
C GLN A 153 9.37 42.77 31.03
N PHE A 154 8.54 43.76 31.16
CA PHE A 154 8.90 45.09 31.70
C PHE A 154 8.18 45.33 33.03
N GLY A 155 8.53 44.50 34.02
CA GLY A 155 8.25 44.84 35.42
C GLY A 155 8.93 46.16 35.77
N ASP A 156 8.13 47.06 36.26
CA ASP A 156 8.44 48.45 36.53
C ASP A 156 9.60 48.57 37.53
N LYS A 157 10.85 48.72 37.02
CA LYS A 157 12.06 49.02 37.82
C LYS A 157 12.03 50.41 38.43
N ARG A 158 10.88 51.12 38.46
CA ARG A 158 10.76 52.46 38.99
C ARG A 158 10.46 52.54 40.48
N GLU A 159 10.03 51.43 41.13
CA GLU A 159 9.71 51.54 42.55
C GLU A 159 10.85 51.29 43.54
N GLU A 160 11.99 50.75 43.10
CA GLU A 160 13.11 50.49 44.02
C GLU A 160 14.03 51.69 44.28
N ARG A 161 13.81 52.87 43.69
CA ARG A 161 14.64 54.08 43.94
C ARG A 161 14.02 55.08 44.89
N ARG A 162 12.98 54.67 45.63
CA ARG A 162 12.35 55.60 46.61
C ARG A 162 12.25 55.00 48.03
N LYS A 163 13.26 54.26 48.46
CA LYS A 163 13.46 53.98 49.89
C LYS A 163 14.89 54.31 50.31
#